data_6988ee84e50327a4ad3a1c18bf04f499
#
_entry.id   6988ee84e50327a4ad3a1c18bf04f499
#
_cell.length_a   1.000
_cell.length_b   1.000
_cell.length_c   1.000
_cell.angle_alpha   90.00
_cell.angle_beta   90.00
_cell.angle_gamma   90.00
#
_symmetry.space_group_name_H-M   'P 1'
#
loop_
_entity.id
_entity.type
_entity.pdbx_description
1 polymer ?
#
loop_
_entity_poly.entity_id
_entity_poly.type
_entity_poly.pdbx_seq_one_letter_code
_entity_poly.pdbx_strand_id
1 'polypeptide(L)'
;CAPIIEALLLITKDSSKNEVCFKNIHDTLQIHVKQILENATVNDTRAVFRAIKKANPGGLGTSKIADVNTEPDIPLLHAMRVGAHRDFIAKQYVLFFRDIFNHDLIWDAKNNNKESKKIIEEVDCKENLEKFVQKIYFCWLVKHQDTHIARKFGTKLSKIIKNEACSLLLGENSKQVDLKTKNVNINKLSEKQLLYWDYSLKQRNINPGTSADLTVCTLFLAYVFMPNLKYF
;
A
#
# COMPACT_ATOMS: atom_id res chain seq x y z
N CYS A 1 4.53 1.50 6.69
CA CYS A 1 3.70 1.56 7.92
C CYS A 1 4.32 2.37 9.07
N ALA A 2 5.68 2.46 9.21
CA ALA A 2 6.31 3.07 10.38
C ALA A 2 5.76 4.46 10.78
N PRO A 3 5.62 5.46 9.89
CA PRO A 3 5.07 6.76 10.27
C PRO A 3 3.61 6.69 10.74
N ILE A 4 2.83 5.74 10.23
CA ILE A 4 1.44 5.53 10.63
C ILE A 4 1.38 4.91 12.04
N ILE A 5 2.25 3.94 12.33
CA ILE A 5 2.36 3.32 13.66
C ILE A 5 2.77 4.37 14.69
N GLU A 6 3.76 5.20 14.38
CA GLU A 6 4.21 6.28 15.25
C GLU A 6 3.09 7.29 15.53
N ALA A 7 2.34 7.69 14.51
CA ALA A 7 1.18 8.56 14.65
C ALA A 7 0.10 7.95 15.55
N LEU A 8 -0.18 6.65 15.42
CA LEU A 8 -1.10 5.94 16.29
C LEU A 8 -0.63 5.93 17.75
N LEU A 9 0.66 5.69 17.99
CA LEU A 9 1.23 5.71 19.33
C LEU A 9 1.14 7.09 19.98
N LEU A 10 1.29 8.17 19.21
CA LEU A 10 1.10 9.53 19.71
C LEU A 10 -0.36 9.77 20.10
N ILE A 11 -1.31 9.41 19.25
CA ILE A 11 -2.74 9.56 19.52
C ILE A 11 -3.14 8.78 20.79
N THR A 12 -2.66 7.53 20.94
CA THR A 12 -3.00 6.71 22.11
C THR A 12 -2.40 7.23 23.41
N LYS A 13 -1.22 7.85 23.39
CA LYS A 13 -0.61 8.49 24.55
C LYS A 13 -1.38 9.75 25.00
N ASP A 14 -1.83 10.56 24.04
CA ASP A 14 -2.62 11.76 24.34
C ASP A 14 -4.02 11.41 24.83
N SER A 15 -4.56 10.25 24.43
CA SER A 15 -5.90 9.77 24.77
C SER A 15 -6.04 9.29 26.21
N SER A 16 -4.94 9.04 26.93
CA SER A 16 -4.99 8.76 28.37
C SER A 16 -5.57 9.92 29.20
N LYS A 17 -5.79 11.08 28.58
CA LYS A 17 -6.35 12.29 29.21
C LYS A 17 -7.76 12.67 28.74
N ASN A 18 -8.24 12.13 27.59
CA ASN A 18 -9.59 12.40 27.09
C ASN A 18 -10.04 11.22 26.22
N GLU A 19 -11.32 10.84 26.27
CA GLU A 19 -11.90 9.82 25.37
C GLU A 19 -11.62 10.19 23.90
N VAL A 20 -10.82 9.34 23.21
CA VAL A 20 -10.60 9.50 21.77
C VAL A 20 -11.93 9.27 21.08
N CYS A 21 -12.48 10.32 20.51
CA CYS A 21 -13.61 10.19 19.62
C CYS A 21 -13.13 9.52 18.32
N PHE A 22 -13.31 8.21 18.19
CA PHE A 22 -12.97 7.41 17.01
C PHE A 22 -13.59 7.95 15.70
N LYS A 23 -14.58 8.83 15.82
CA LYS A 23 -15.26 9.46 14.69
C LYS A 23 -14.30 10.27 13.77
N ASN A 24 -13.20 10.79 14.31
CA ASN A 24 -12.25 11.62 13.59
C ASN A 24 -10.84 11.02 13.51
N ILE A 25 -10.67 9.75 13.92
CA ILE A 25 -9.33 9.12 14.00
C ILE A 25 -8.59 9.12 12.65
N HIS A 26 -9.32 8.96 11.55
CA HIS A 26 -8.74 8.99 10.20
C HIS A 26 -8.04 10.33 9.91
N ASP A 27 -8.73 11.45 10.13
CA ASP A 27 -8.22 12.79 9.81
C ASP A 27 -7.11 13.17 10.81
N THR A 28 -7.30 12.83 12.08
CA THR A 28 -6.29 13.02 13.12
C THR A 28 -5.01 12.25 12.80
N LEU A 29 -5.13 10.97 12.39
CA LEU A 29 -4.01 10.13 12.04
C LEU A 29 -3.25 10.70 10.82
N GLN A 30 -3.97 11.17 9.80
CA GLN A 30 -3.37 11.76 8.61
C GLN A 30 -2.61 13.05 8.94
N ILE A 31 -3.13 13.88 9.83
CA ILE A 31 -2.45 15.10 10.33
C ILE A 31 -1.16 14.73 11.06
N HIS A 32 -1.20 13.74 11.97
CA HIS A 32 0.00 13.33 12.72
C HIS A 32 1.06 12.70 11.80
N VAL A 33 0.65 11.87 10.84
CA VAL A 33 1.57 11.31 9.83
C VAL A 33 2.27 12.43 9.06
N LYS A 34 1.54 13.47 8.66
CA LYS A 34 2.12 14.63 7.99
C LYS A 34 3.13 15.34 8.90
N GLN A 35 2.77 15.62 10.15
CA GLN A 35 3.66 16.27 11.11
C GLN A 35 4.95 15.46 11.36
N ILE A 36 4.84 14.15 11.56
CA ILE A 36 5.98 13.25 11.74
C ILE A 36 6.93 13.34 10.55
N LEU A 37 6.39 13.27 9.32
CA LEU A 37 7.22 13.30 8.12
C LEU A 37 7.83 14.67 7.83
N GLU A 38 7.13 15.75 8.13
CA GLU A 38 7.65 17.12 7.99
C GLU A 38 8.77 17.43 9.00
N ASN A 39 8.68 16.84 10.20
CA ASN A 39 9.69 17.00 11.26
C ASN A 39 10.80 15.95 11.23
N ALA A 40 10.72 14.96 10.32
CA ALA A 40 11.73 13.93 10.20
C ALA A 40 13.10 14.50 9.85
N THR A 41 14.10 14.10 10.61
CA THR A 41 15.47 14.65 10.59
C THR A 41 16.40 13.88 9.64
N VAL A 42 17.65 14.35 9.52
CA VAL A 42 18.75 13.61 8.86
C VAL A 42 19.02 12.28 9.58
N ASN A 43 18.89 12.23 10.91
CA ASN A 43 19.09 10.97 11.66
C ASN A 43 18.02 9.94 11.32
N ASP A 44 16.78 10.36 11.08
CA ASP A 44 15.71 9.48 10.60
C ASP A 44 16.02 8.95 9.20
N THR A 45 16.56 9.78 8.32
CA THR A 45 17.03 9.35 7.00
C THR A 45 18.11 8.28 7.12
N ARG A 46 19.09 8.49 8.00
CA ARG A 46 20.16 7.52 8.27
C ARG A 46 19.60 6.19 8.77
N ALA A 47 18.64 6.24 9.68
CA ALA A 47 17.99 5.03 10.21
C ALA A 47 17.24 4.27 9.11
N VAL A 48 16.45 4.98 8.28
CA VAL A 48 15.70 4.40 7.16
C VAL A 48 16.66 3.82 6.11
N PHE A 49 17.74 4.52 5.73
CA PHE A 49 18.70 4.03 4.76
C PHE A 49 19.42 2.77 5.25
N ARG A 50 19.81 2.73 6.53
CA ARG A 50 20.37 1.50 7.14
C ARG A 50 19.38 0.33 7.07
N ALA A 51 18.10 0.58 7.35
CA ALA A 51 17.06 -0.46 7.26
C ALA A 51 16.87 -0.95 5.82
N ILE A 52 16.79 -0.06 4.84
CA ILE A 52 16.68 -0.41 3.42
C ILE A 52 17.91 -1.20 2.96
N LYS A 53 19.12 -0.74 3.32
CA LYS A 53 20.36 -1.43 2.99
C LYS A 53 20.42 -2.84 3.59
N LYS A 54 19.98 -3.00 4.84
CA LYS A 54 19.89 -4.31 5.51
C LYS A 54 18.87 -5.24 4.84
N ALA A 55 17.73 -4.71 4.44
CA ALA A 55 16.69 -5.45 3.73
C ALA A 55 17.09 -5.85 2.30
N ASN A 56 18.05 -5.11 1.72
CA ASN A 56 18.61 -5.33 0.38
C ASN A 56 17.52 -5.59 -0.71
N PRO A 57 16.51 -4.72 -0.86
CA PRO A 57 15.47 -4.92 -1.86
C PRO A 57 16.07 -4.80 -3.28
N GLY A 58 15.71 -5.73 -4.16
CA GLY A 58 16.21 -5.74 -5.53
C GLY A 58 15.86 -4.45 -6.31
N GLY A 59 16.75 -4.02 -7.22
CA GLY A 59 16.48 -2.95 -8.17
C GLY A 59 16.54 -1.53 -7.61
N LEU A 60 17.21 -1.29 -6.47
CA LEU A 60 17.40 0.06 -5.94
C LEU A 60 18.22 0.94 -6.88
N GLY A 61 19.24 0.37 -7.56
CA GLY A 61 20.18 1.12 -8.39
C GLY A 61 21.04 2.08 -7.57
N THR A 62 21.65 3.05 -8.27
CA THR A 62 22.44 4.13 -7.68
C THR A 62 21.77 5.47 -7.93
N SER A 63 22.04 6.46 -7.09
CA SER A 63 21.55 7.82 -7.22
C SER A 63 22.67 8.83 -6.96
N LYS A 64 22.69 9.94 -7.71
CA LYS A 64 23.65 11.02 -7.44
C LYS A 64 23.34 11.76 -6.13
N ILE A 65 22.07 11.77 -5.72
CA ILE A 65 21.59 12.43 -4.50
C ILE A 65 20.79 11.40 -3.73
N ALA A 66 21.01 11.32 -2.41
CA ALA A 66 20.32 10.40 -1.52
C ALA A 66 20.44 8.92 -1.96
N ASP A 67 21.65 8.47 -2.32
CA ASP A 67 21.91 7.05 -2.56
C ASP A 67 21.84 6.30 -1.22
N VAL A 68 21.10 5.20 -1.21
CA VAL A 68 20.94 4.37 0.00
C VAL A 68 22.27 3.79 0.49
N ASN A 69 23.26 3.67 -0.39
CA ASN A 69 24.59 3.15 -0.06
C ASN A 69 25.53 4.19 0.55
N THR A 70 25.17 5.46 0.50
CA THR A 70 25.95 6.57 1.08
C THR A 70 25.33 7.07 2.38
N GLU A 71 26.13 7.76 3.20
CA GLU A 71 25.60 8.41 4.40
C GLU A 71 24.76 9.64 3.98
N PRO A 72 23.46 9.69 4.33
CA PRO A 72 22.63 10.83 3.95
C PRO A 72 22.91 12.05 4.82
N ASP A 73 22.81 13.21 4.20
CA ASP A 73 22.95 14.55 4.80
C ASP A 73 21.66 15.40 4.72
N ILE A 74 20.58 14.82 4.19
CA ILE A 74 19.29 15.49 3.98
C ILE A 74 18.15 14.83 4.79
N PRO A 75 17.11 15.61 5.20
CA PRO A 75 15.96 15.07 5.91
C PRO A 75 15.19 14.01 5.10
N LEU A 76 14.51 13.11 5.81
CA LEU A 76 13.84 11.95 5.22
C LEU A 76 12.87 12.32 4.08
N LEU A 77 12.03 13.31 4.31
CA LEU A 77 11.06 13.72 3.29
C LEU A 77 11.73 14.24 2.02
N HIS A 78 12.89 14.89 2.15
CA HIS A 78 13.68 15.36 1.01
C HIS A 78 14.30 14.16 0.25
N ALA A 79 14.87 13.20 0.96
CA ALA A 79 15.39 11.98 0.36
C ALA A 79 14.29 11.21 -0.40
N MET A 80 13.08 11.11 0.16
CA MET A 80 11.95 10.48 -0.50
C MET A 80 11.49 11.24 -1.75
N ARG A 81 11.55 12.58 -1.77
CA ARG A 81 11.25 13.39 -2.97
C ARG A 81 12.18 13.05 -4.13
N VAL A 82 13.46 12.84 -3.86
CA VAL A 82 14.45 12.44 -4.89
C VAL A 82 14.03 11.12 -5.55
N GLY A 83 13.54 10.15 -4.76
CA GLY A 83 13.13 8.83 -5.26
C GLY A 83 11.70 8.74 -5.81
N ALA A 84 10.83 9.69 -5.51
CA ALA A 84 9.37 9.60 -5.73
C ALA A 84 8.94 9.45 -7.20
N HIS A 85 9.77 9.89 -8.15
CA HIS A 85 9.49 9.77 -9.58
C HIS A 85 9.60 8.33 -10.11
N ARG A 86 10.39 7.48 -9.43
CA ARG A 86 10.66 6.09 -9.83
C ARG A 86 10.22 5.04 -8.81
N ASP A 87 9.87 5.46 -7.61
CA ASP A 87 9.46 4.59 -6.51
C ASP A 87 8.14 5.05 -5.91
N PHE A 88 7.12 4.20 -6.02
CA PHE A 88 5.79 4.54 -5.57
C PHE A 88 5.67 4.54 -4.03
N ILE A 89 6.52 3.78 -3.32
CA ILE A 89 6.59 3.85 -1.86
C ILE A 89 7.18 5.19 -1.42
N ALA A 90 8.30 5.64 -2.04
CA ALA A 90 8.85 6.96 -1.78
C ALA A 90 7.84 8.07 -2.11
N LYS A 91 7.04 7.89 -3.17
CA LYS A 91 5.94 8.81 -3.51
C LYS A 91 4.87 8.86 -2.42
N GLN A 92 4.54 7.74 -1.74
CA GLN A 92 3.58 7.76 -0.62
C GLN A 92 4.10 8.59 0.56
N TYR A 93 5.40 8.55 0.87
CA TYR A 93 5.98 9.44 1.88
C TYR A 93 5.77 10.92 1.51
N VAL A 94 6.03 11.30 0.25
CA VAL A 94 5.85 12.68 -0.25
C VAL A 94 4.38 13.11 -0.24
N LEU A 95 3.47 12.17 -0.45
CA LEU A 95 2.02 12.39 -0.39
C LEU A 95 1.43 12.19 1.01
N PHE A 96 2.26 12.02 2.03
CA PHE A 96 1.82 11.75 3.40
C PHE A 96 0.84 10.57 3.48
N PHE A 97 1.10 9.53 2.68
CA PHE A 97 0.28 8.32 2.54
C PHE A 97 -1.16 8.57 2.06
N ARG A 98 -1.41 9.73 1.44
CA ARG A 98 -2.74 10.15 0.98
C ARG A 98 -3.46 9.09 0.15
N ASP A 99 -2.76 8.41 -0.78
CA ASP A 99 -3.41 7.44 -1.66
C ASP A 99 -3.85 6.19 -0.86
N ILE A 100 -3.15 5.85 0.22
CA ILE A 100 -3.51 4.76 1.13
C ILE A 100 -4.69 5.18 2.02
N PHE A 101 -4.66 6.38 2.61
CA PHE A 101 -5.76 6.91 3.40
C PHE A 101 -7.05 7.05 2.60
N ASN A 102 -6.95 7.42 1.32
CA ASN A 102 -8.07 7.56 0.39
C ASN A 102 -8.35 6.28 -0.41
N HIS A 103 -7.79 5.13 -0.02
CA HIS A 103 -8.12 3.87 -0.66
C HIS A 103 -9.62 3.59 -0.50
N ASP A 104 -10.30 3.18 -1.58
CA ASP A 104 -11.76 3.05 -1.61
C ASP A 104 -12.31 2.25 -0.43
N LEU A 105 -11.65 1.14 -0.04
CA LEU A 105 -12.06 0.32 1.10
C LEU A 105 -11.94 1.05 2.45
N ILE A 106 -10.92 1.90 2.62
CA ILE A 106 -10.75 2.70 3.84
C ILE A 106 -11.77 3.83 3.88
N TRP A 107 -11.97 4.49 2.74
CA TRP A 107 -12.94 5.57 2.59
C TRP A 107 -14.38 5.10 2.83
N ASP A 108 -14.74 3.97 2.25
CA ASP A 108 -16.06 3.37 2.40
C ASP A 108 -16.33 2.93 3.84
N ALA A 109 -15.32 2.40 4.52
CA ALA A 109 -15.39 2.06 5.94
C ALA A 109 -15.66 3.30 6.81
N LYS A 110 -14.92 4.42 6.56
CA LYS A 110 -15.12 5.70 7.24
C LYS A 110 -16.55 6.23 7.07
N ASN A 111 -17.12 6.11 5.87
CA ASN A 111 -18.43 6.68 5.53
C ASN A 111 -19.62 5.75 5.80
N ASN A 112 -19.42 4.63 6.51
CA ASN A 112 -20.47 3.65 6.81
C ASN A 112 -21.22 3.13 5.57
N ASN A 113 -20.53 2.98 4.43
CA ASN A 113 -21.14 2.43 3.23
C ASN A 113 -21.58 0.97 3.51
N LYS A 114 -22.89 0.70 3.29
CA LYS A 114 -23.49 -0.62 3.59
C LYS A 114 -22.82 -1.77 2.83
N GLU A 115 -22.38 -1.55 1.59
CA GLU A 115 -21.67 -2.59 0.80
C GLU A 115 -20.30 -2.93 1.40
N SER A 116 -19.55 -1.93 1.82
CA SER A 116 -18.24 -2.14 2.45
C SER A 116 -18.36 -2.74 3.84
N LYS A 117 -19.39 -2.35 4.61
CA LYS A 117 -19.74 -3.04 5.87
C LYS A 117 -20.05 -4.51 5.65
N LYS A 118 -20.85 -4.84 4.63
CA LYS A 118 -21.19 -6.23 4.31
C LYS A 118 -19.94 -7.04 3.95
N ILE A 119 -19.03 -6.48 3.13
CA ILE A 119 -17.75 -7.14 2.79
C ILE A 119 -16.90 -7.38 4.05
N ILE A 120 -16.94 -6.47 5.02
CA ILE A 120 -16.19 -6.54 6.26
C ILE A 120 -16.85 -7.50 7.25
N GLU A 121 -18.16 -7.49 7.36
CA GLU A 121 -18.94 -8.43 8.19
C GLU A 121 -18.86 -9.87 7.67
N GLU A 122 -18.68 -10.05 6.35
CA GLU A 122 -18.46 -11.34 5.71
C GLU A 122 -17.03 -11.89 5.89
N VAL A 123 -16.08 -11.12 6.44
CA VAL A 123 -14.67 -11.56 6.73
C VAL A 123 -14.61 -12.50 7.96
N ASP A 124 -15.71 -13.08 8.37
CA ASP A 124 -15.77 -13.95 9.57
C ASP A 124 -15.15 -15.35 9.38
N CYS A 125 -14.66 -15.69 8.18
CA CYS A 125 -13.91 -16.92 7.96
C CYS A 125 -12.59 -16.66 7.21
N LYS A 126 -11.63 -17.59 7.35
CA LYS A 126 -10.31 -17.49 6.72
C LYS A 126 -10.39 -17.26 5.20
N GLU A 127 -11.32 -17.93 4.52
CA GLU A 127 -11.51 -17.79 3.07
C GLU A 127 -11.92 -16.36 2.67
N ASN A 128 -12.78 -15.72 3.45
CA ASN A 128 -13.20 -14.34 3.20
C ASN A 128 -12.06 -13.34 3.46
N LEU A 129 -11.22 -13.60 4.48
CA LEU A 129 -10.02 -12.80 4.73
C LEU A 129 -9.05 -12.87 3.54
N GLU A 130 -8.79 -14.06 3.02
CA GLU A 130 -7.93 -14.26 1.85
C GLU A 130 -8.46 -13.50 0.63
N LYS A 131 -9.76 -13.58 0.34
CA LYS A 131 -10.42 -12.82 -0.72
C LYS A 131 -10.33 -11.30 -0.49
N PHE A 132 -10.46 -10.85 0.75
CA PHE A 132 -10.33 -9.44 1.10
C PHE A 132 -8.90 -8.92 0.84
N VAL A 133 -7.89 -9.67 1.27
CA VAL A 133 -6.47 -9.36 0.98
C VAL A 133 -6.21 -9.32 -0.51
N GLN A 134 -6.67 -10.33 -1.26
CA GLN A 134 -6.53 -10.39 -2.71
C GLN A 134 -7.20 -9.18 -3.39
N LYS A 135 -8.38 -8.76 -2.93
CA LYS A 135 -9.08 -7.59 -3.46
C LYS A 135 -8.24 -6.31 -3.31
N ILE A 136 -7.65 -6.07 -2.14
CA ILE A 136 -6.78 -4.92 -1.91
C ILE A 136 -5.56 -4.99 -2.82
N TYR A 137 -4.92 -6.16 -2.90
CA TYR A 137 -3.74 -6.36 -3.73
C TYR A 137 -4.01 -6.07 -5.21
N PHE A 138 -5.09 -6.61 -5.76
CA PHE A 138 -5.47 -6.34 -7.14
C PHE A 138 -5.87 -4.89 -7.35
N CYS A 139 -6.55 -4.23 -6.40
CA CYS A 139 -6.84 -2.81 -6.48
C CYS A 139 -5.56 -1.98 -6.71
N TRP A 140 -4.50 -2.25 -5.96
CA TRP A 140 -3.22 -1.56 -6.14
C TRP A 140 -2.57 -1.90 -7.47
N LEU A 141 -2.50 -3.18 -7.83
CA LEU A 141 -1.81 -3.67 -9.01
C LEU A 141 -2.45 -3.18 -10.32
N VAL A 142 -3.77 -3.06 -10.39
CA VAL A 142 -4.47 -2.56 -11.57
C VAL A 142 -4.55 -1.04 -11.65
N LYS A 143 -4.51 -0.33 -10.52
CA LYS A 143 -4.49 1.14 -10.51
C LYS A 143 -3.11 1.70 -10.86
N HIS A 144 -2.05 1.09 -10.35
CA HIS A 144 -0.69 1.60 -10.48
C HIS A 144 0.24 0.58 -11.14
N GLN A 145 1.26 1.07 -11.84
CA GLN A 145 2.36 0.21 -12.26
C GLN A 145 3.21 -0.13 -11.02
N ASP A 146 3.48 -1.43 -10.83
CA ASP A 146 4.35 -1.86 -9.75
C ASP A 146 5.79 -1.37 -9.97
N THR A 147 6.25 -0.50 -9.09
CA THR A 147 7.58 0.13 -9.24
C THR A 147 8.72 -0.81 -8.86
N HIS A 148 8.49 -1.86 -8.10
CA HIS A 148 9.49 -2.90 -7.86
C HIS A 148 9.81 -3.63 -9.17
N ILE A 149 8.79 -4.04 -9.92
CA ILE A 149 8.96 -4.65 -11.26
C ILE A 149 9.62 -3.64 -12.20
N ALA A 150 9.15 -2.38 -12.20
CA ALA A 150 9.68 -1.35 -13.08
C ALA A 150 11.18 -1.09 -12.85
N ARG A 151 11.63 -1.06 -11.59
CA ARG A 151 13.04 -0.89 -11.25
C ARG A 151 13.92 -2.09 -11.63
N LYS A 152 13.38 -3.31 -11.46
CA LYS A 152 14.15 -4.54 -11.67
C LYS A 152 14.17 -4.98 -13.14
N PHE A 153 13.08 -4.76 -13.87
CA PHE A 153 12.87 -5.33 -15.20
C PHE A 153 12.45 -4.30 -16.27
N GLY A 154 12.29 -3.04 -15.88
CA GLY A 154 11.83 -1.96 -16.74
C GLY A 154 10.33 -1.74 -16.74
N THR A 155 9.93 -0.51 -17.11
CA THR A 155 8.53 -0.04 -17.09
C THR A 155 7.63 -0.81 -18.06
N LYS A 156 8.20 -1.33 -19.17
CA LYS A 156 7.46 -2.13 -20.17
C LYS A 156 6.90 -3.40 -19.54
N LEU A 157 7.74 -4.15 -18.78
CA LEU A 157 7.27 -5.37 -18.12
C LEU A 157 6.27 -5.07 -17.01
N SER A 158 6.50 -4.04 -16.20
CA SER A 158 5.54 -3.60 -15.18
C SER A 158 4.17 -3.29 -15.78
N LYS A 159 4.11 -2.66 -16.96
CA LYS A 159 2.86 -2.40 -17.69
C LYS A 159 2.20 -3.69 -18.18
N ILE A 160 2.99 -4.66 -18.67
CA ILE A 160 2.47 -5.98 -19.09
C ILE A 160 1.82 -6.68 -17.90
N ILE A 161 2.49 -6.75 -16.74
CA ILE A 161 1.95 -7.41 -15.54
C ILE A 161 0.67 -6.73 -15.05
N LYS A 162 0.63 -5.38 -15.06
CA LYS A 162 -0.60 -4.65 -14.77
C LYS A 162 -1.73 -5.06 -15.72
N ASN A 163 -1.47 -5.17 -17.03
CA ASN A 163 -2.46 -5.56 -18.01
C ASN A 163 -2.90 -7.04 -17.82
N GLU A 164 -1.97 -7.95 -17.51
CA GLU A 164 -2.32 -9.35 -17.15
C GLU A 164 -3.29 -9.37 -15.96
N ALA A 165 -3.01 -8.62 -14.90
CA ALA A 165 -3.90 -8.51 -13.73
C ALA A 165 -5.28 -7.94 -14.09
N CYS A 166 -5.32 -6.92 -14.95
CA CYS A 166 -6.57 -6.38 -15.47
C CYS A 166 -7.37 -7.42 -16.25
N SER A 167 -6.72 -8.18 -17.14
CA SER A 167 -7.36 -9.22 -17.95
C SER A 167 -7.93 -10.37 -17.11
N LEU A 168 -7.22 -10.75 -16.04
CA LEU A 168 -7.72 -11.74 -15.08
C LEU A 168 -9.04 -11.30 -14.43
N LEU A 169 -9.13 -10.03 -14.04
CA LEU A 169 -10.31 -9.49 -13.34
C LEU A 169 -11.54 -9.35 -14.25
N LEU A 170 -11.33 -9.12 -15.54
CA LEU A 170 -12.42 -8.79 -16.47
C LEU A 170 -12.90 -9.98 -17.27
N GLY A 171 -12.10 -11.04 -17.35
CA GLY A 171 -12.29 -12.14 -18.30
C GLY A 171 -11.94 -11.72 -19.75
N GLU A 172 -11.87 -12.71 -20.64
CA GLU A 172 -11.35 -12.54 -22.00
C GLU A 172 -12.17 -11.59 -22.92
N ASN A 173 -13.38 -11.21 -22.50
CA ASN A 173 -14.35 -10.50 -23.36
C ASN A 173 -14.42 -8.98 -23.13
N SER A 174 -13.61 -8.39 -22.25
CA SER A 174 -13.72 -6.97 -21.96
C SER A 174 -12.61 -6.15 -22.63
N LYS A 175 -12.97 -5.48 -23.71
CA LYS A 175 -12.03 -4.65 -24.50
C LYS A 175 -11.60 -3.33 -23.82
N GLN A 176 -12.22 -2.92 -22.73
CA GLN A 176 -11.84 -1.71 -22.00
C GLN A 176 -12.21 -1.83 -20.52
N VAL A 177 -11.18 -1.74 -19.68
CA VAL A 177 -11.37 -1.49 -18.25
C VAL A 177 -11.59 0.00 -18.07
N ASP A 178 -12.78 0.42 -17.74
CA ASP A 178 -12.95 1.71 -17.09
C ASP A 178 -12.37 1.60 -15.67
N LEU A 179 -11.06 1.86 -15.57
CA LEU A 179 -10.31 1.86 -14.30
C LEU A 179 -10.80 2.94 -13.32
N LYS A 180 -11.78 3.76 -13.75
CA LYS A 180 -12.49 4.72 -12.89
C LYS A 180 -13.60 4.06 -12.08
N THR A 181 -14.02 2.83 -12.43
CA THR A 181 -14.99 2.10 -11.61
C THR A 181 -14.31 1.62 -10.34
N LYS A 182 -14.79 2.12 -9.20
CA LYS A 182 -14.29 1.90 -7.84
C LYS A 182 -14.31 0.42 -7.40
N ASN A 183 -14.92 -0.50 -8.14
CA ASN A 183 -15.14 -1.88 -7.73
C ASN A 183 -14.33 -2.88 -8.55
N VAL A 184 -13.19 -3.31 -8.01
CA VAL A 184 -12.49 -4.51 -8.47
C VAL A 184 -13.29 -5.73 -7.98
N ASN A 185 -13.97 -6.40 -8.90
CA ASN A 185 -14.75 -7.61 -8.58
C ASN A 185 -13.88 -8.85 -8.73
N ILE A 186 -13.26 -9.30 -7.63
CA ILE A 186 -12.46 -10.52 -7.58
C ILE A 186 -13.29 -11.80 -7.51
N ASN A 187 -14.60 -11.72 -7.25
CA ASN A 187 -15.47 -12.90 -7.12
C ASN A 187 -15.60 -13.68 -8.44
N LYS A 188 -15.15 -13.10 -9.56
CA LYS A 188 -15.08 -13.78 -10.86
C LYS A 188 -13.80 -14.60 -11.06
N LEU A 189 -12.78 -14.42 -10.20
CA LEU A 189 -11.52 -15.17 -10.28
C LEU A 189 -11.66 -16.51 -9.58
N SER A 190 -11.41 -17.58 -10.32
CA SER A 190 -11.25 -18.88 -9.69
C SER A 190 -9.88 -18.98 -9.00
N GLU A 191 -9.82 -19.71 -7.91
CA GLU A 191 -8.57 -20.00 -7.20
C GLU A 191 -7.52 -20.61 -8.15
N LYS A 192 -7.96 -21.49 -9.07
CA LYS A 192 -7.10 -22.11 -10.08
C LYS A 192 -6.44 -21.07 -10.99
N GLN A 193 -7.17 -20.03 -11.43
CA GLN A 193 -6.61 -18.95 -12.27
C GLN A 193 -5.58 -18.14 -11.49
N LEU A 194 -5.85 -17.83 -10.21
CA LEU A 194 -4.91 -17.10 -9.35
C LEU A 194 -3.64 -17.89 -9.11
N LEU A 195 -3.74 -19.18 -8.78
CA LEU A 195 -2.58 -20.06 -8.57
C LEU A 195 -1.74 -20.22 -9.84
N TYR A 196 -2.40 -20.37 -11.00
CA TYR A 196 -1.70 -20.46 -12.28
C TYR A 196 -0.93 -19.18 -12.61
N TRP A 197 -1.55 -18.02 -12.38
CA TRP A 197 -0.90 -16.73 -12.63
C TRP A 197 0.24 -16.47 -11.65
N ASP A 198 0.07 -16.76 -10.36
CA ASP A 198 1.11 -16.68 -9.33
C ASP A 198 2.31 -17.58 -9.70
N TYR A 199 2.03 -18.84 -10.12
CA TYR A 199 3.07 -19.74 -10.59
C TYR A 199 3.82 -19.15 -11.80
N SER A 200 3.10 -18.59 -12.77
CA SER A 200 3.68 -17.94 -13.95
C SER A 200 4.59 -16.75 -13.57
N LEU A 201 4.19 -15.93 -12.60
CA LEU A 201 5.02 -14.84 -12.09
C LEU A 201 6.30 -15.37 -11.42
N LYS A 202 6.18 -16.41 -10.59
CA LYS A 202 7.32 -17.05 -9.91
C LYS A 202 8.32 -17.65 -10.91
N GLN A 203 7.86 -18.33 -11.95
CA GLN A 203 8.73 -18.88 -13.01
C GLN A 203 9.51 -17.78 -13.75
N ARG A 204 8.92 -16.60 -13.88
CA ARG A 204 9.56 -15.41 -14.49
C ARG A 204 10.40 -14.59 -13.51
N ASN A 205 10.52 -15.02 -12.25
CA ASN A 205 11.15 -14.26 -11.14
C ASN A 205 10.52 -12.86 -10.92
N ILE A 206 9.23 -12.72 -11.25
CA ILE A 206 8.51 -11.46 -11.10
C ILE A 206 7.81 -11.43 -9.75
N ASN A 207 8.06 -10.36 -9.00
CA ASN A 207 7.40 -10.10 -7.72
C ASN A 207 6.82 -8.68 -7.74
N PRO A 208 5.49 -8.49 -7.71
CA PRO A 208 4.85 -7.19 -7.57
C PRO A 208 4.96 -6.66 -6.13
N GLY A 209 6.20 -6.39 -5.69
CA GLY A 209 6.53 -6.06 -4.30
C GLY A 209 5.92 -4.73 -3.84
N THR A 210 5.89 -3.70 -4.70
CA THR A 210 5.25 -2.42 -4.37
C THR A 210 3.77 -2.59 -4.06
N SER A 211 3.06 -3.40 -4.87
CA SER A 211 1.64 -3.68 -4.65
C SER A 211 1.42 -4.46 -3.35
N ALA A 212 2.31 -5.39 -3.02
CA ALA A 212 2.26 -6.14 -1.76
C ALA A 212 2.48 -5.21 -0.54
N ASP A 213 3.48 -4.32 -0.58
CA ASP A 213 3.76 -3.38 0.51
C ASP A 213 2.58 -2.41 0.75
N LEU A 214 1.96 -1.92 -0.32
CA LEU A 214 0.77 -1.07 -0.23
C LEU A 214 -0.43 -1.84 0.32
N THR A 215 -0.57 -3.12 -0.04
CA THR A 215 -1.62 -3.99 0.50
C THR A 215 -1.48 -4.14 2.01
N VAL A 216 -0.28 -4.44 2.50
CA VAL A 216 -0.02 -4.56 3.95
C VAL A 216 -0.36 -3.26 4.67
N CYS A 217 0.05 -2.11 4.12
CA CYS A 217 -0.23 -0.81 4.73
C CYS A 217 -1.73 -0.48 4.74
N THR A 218 -2.45 -0.82 3.67
CA THR A 218 -3.90 -0.63 3.57
C THR A 218 -4.64 -1.55 4.54
N LEU A 219 -4.25 -2.82 4.65
CA LEU A 219 -4.81 -3.78 5.61
C LEU A 219 -4.61 -3.31 7.06
N PHE A 220 -3.40 -2.81 7.37
CA PHE A 220 -3.12 -2.27 8.69
C PHE A 220 -4.06 -1.11 9.04
N LEU A 221 -4.27 -0.16 8.11
CA LEU A 221 -5.23 0.94 8.32
C LEU A 221 -6.67 0.43 8.39
N ALA A 222 -7.05 -0.52 7.53
CA ALA A 222 -8.38 -1.12 7.58
C ALA A 222 -8.66 -1.71 8.97
N TYR A 223 -7.70 -2.43 9.53
CA TYR A 223 -7.78 -2.97 10.88
C TYR A 223 -7.94 -1.90 11.97
N VAL A 224 -7.16 -0.81 11.87
CA VAL A 224 -7.25 0.31 12.82
C VAL A 224 -8.63 0.99 12.78
N PHE A 225 -9.20 1.16 11.59
CA PHE A 225 -10.51 1.84 11.44
C PHE A 225 -11.72 0.92 11.63
N MET A 226 -11.50 -0.39 11.61
CA MET A 226 -12.52 -1.41 11.68
C MET A 226 -12.17 -2.46 12.77
N PRO A 227 -12.24 -2.10 14.06
CA PRO A 227 -11.80 -2.98 15.16
C PRO A 227 -12.63 -4.27 15.29
N ASN A 228 -13.72 -4.39 14.55
CA ASN A 228 -14.53 -5.61 14.49
C ASN A 228 -13.99 -6.68 13.53
N LEU A 229 -12.89 -6.40 12.82
CA LEU A 229 -12.12 -7.43 12.09
C LEU A 229 -11.43 -8.34 13.11
N LYS A 230 -12.11 -9.43 13.53
CA LYS A 230 -11.71 -10.29 14.67
C LYS A 230 -10.51 -11.22 14.42
N TYR A 231 -9.78 -11.15 13.29
CA TYR A 231 -8.83 -12.18 12.85
C TYR A 231 -7.39 -11.71 12.66
N PHE A 232 -6.95 -10.70 13.43
CA PHE A 232 -5.52 -10.39 13.57
C PHE A 232 -5.10 -10.45 15.02
#